data_7662a22c3208bd158f1d8284cd430796
#
_entry.id   7662a22c3208bd158f1d8284cd430796
#
_cell.length_a   1.000
_cell.length_b   1.000
_cell.length_c   1.000
_cell.angle_alpha   90.00
_cell.angle_beta   90.00
_cell.angle_gamma   90.00
#
_symmetry.space_group_name_H-M   'P 1'
#
loop_
_entity.id
_entity.type
_entity.pdbx_description
1 polymer ?
#
loop_
_entity_poly.entity_id
_entity_poly.type
_entity_poly.pdbx_seq_one_letter_code
_entity_poly.pdbx_strand_id
1 'polypeptide(L)'
;GDGIVLMVPAFTPYIEIPQLSRYQFRVTKIHANRMNNEGMHLWQYSDEDIDRLKSPKIKALFVTNPSNPPSYTLSPDTMARIVSIVRNDNPNLMIITDDVYGTFSPHFRSFMAEIPYNTLCVYSFSKYFGATGWRNAVIALHEFNLFDKLIAKLPKEKREILHHRYSTLTLEPEKLKFIDRMVADSRQVALNHTAGLSLPQQMQMGLFAAFALLDKENKYKQKMQEIIRRRLHALWENTGFTLTEDPLRVGYYTEIDMLVW
;
A
#
# COMPACT_ATOMS: atom_id res chain seq x y z
N GLY A 1 -10.01 18.26 13.59
CA GLY A 1 -10.44 16.95 13.07
C GLY A 1 -9.28 16.00 12.92
N ASP A 2 -9.58 14.71 12.92
CA ASP A 2 -8.60 13.66 12.71
C ASP A 2 -8.03 13.74 11.29
N GLY A 3 -6.74 13.45 11.13
CA GLY A 3 -6.02 13.57 9.88
C GLY A 3 -5.53 12.22 9.35
N ILE A 4 -5.36 12.19 8.04
CA ILE A 4 -4.64 11.12 7.34
C ILE A 4 -3.41 11.70 6.64
N VAL A 5 -2.37 10.91 6.53
CA VAL A 5 -1.16 11.25 5.81
C VAL A 5 -1.06 10.41 4.55
N LEU A 6 -0.71 11.04 3.44
CA LEU A 6 -0.38 10.39 2.18
C LEU A 6 1.10 10.60 1.88
N MET A 7 1.84 9.52 1.71
CA MET A 7 3.19 9.58 1.17
C MET A 7 3.10 9.73 -0.36
N VAL A 8 3.68 10.79 -0.89
CA VAL A 8 3.65 11.12 -2.31
C VAL A 8 5.05 11.24 -2.89
N PRO A 9 5.27 10.87 -4.16
CA PRO A 9 4.25 10.53 -5.17
C PRO A 9 3.50 9.23 -4.85
N ALA A 10 2.23 9.17 -5.25
CA ALA A 10 1.35 8.04 -5.03
C ALA A 10 0.41 7.85 -6.22
N PHE A 11 -0.17 6.68 -6.33
CA PHE A 11 -1.22 6.40 -7.32
C PHE A 11 -2.39 7.38 -7.18
N THR A 12 -2.75 8.07 -8.27
CA THR A 12 -3.70 9.18 -8.28
C THR A 12 -4.99 8.95 -7.48
N PRO A 13 -5.67 7.80 -7.57
CA PRO A 13 -6.87 7.53 -6.77
C PRO A 13 -6.66 7.61 -5.25
N TYR A 14 -5.47 7.30 -4.75
CA TYR A 14 -5.16 7.44 -3.32
C TYR A 14 -5.06 8.91 -2.89
N ILE A 15 -4.76 9.80 -3.83
CA ILE A 15 -4.74 11.24 -3.59
C ILE A 15 -6.14 11.84 -3.65
N GLU A 16 -6.98 11.37 -4.57
CA GLU A 16 -8.29 11.96 -4.88
C GLU A 16 -9.40 11.45 -3.94
N ILE A 17 -9.48 10.13 -3.73
CA ILE A 17 -10.58 9.51 -2.97
C ILE A 17 -10.73 10.10 -1.55
N PRO A 18 -9.66 10.29 -0.76
CA PRO A 18 -9.80 10.86 0.58
C PRO A 18 -10.31 12.30 0.61
N GLN A 19 -10.22 13.00 -0.52
CA GLN A 19 -10.66 14.40 -0.66
C GLN A 19 -12.12 14.52 -1.09
N LEU A 20 -12.80 13.41 -1.39
CA LEU A 20 -14.21 13.43 -1.72
C LEU A 20 -15.03 13.99 -0.53
N SER A 21 -15.97 14.88 -0.84
CA SER A 21 -16.76 15.63 0.15
C SER A 21 -17.45 14.75 1.21
N ARG A 22 -17.81 13.51 0.84
CA ARG A 22 -18.44 12.55 1.74
C ARG A 22 -17.53 12.04 2.86
N TYR A 23 -16.19 12.11 2.70
CA TYR A 23 -15.25 11.58 3.70
C TYR A 23 -14.78 12.63 4.69
N GLN A 24 -14.65 13.89 4.29
CA GLN A 24 -14.25 15.02 5.12
C GLN A 24 -12.94 14.80 5.91
N PHE A 25 -11.99 14.03 5.34
CA PHE A 25 -10.70 13.82 5.96
C PHE A 25 -9.81 15.05 5.82
N ARG A 26 -9.07 15.35 6.87
CA ARG A 26 -7.93 16.26 6.78
C ARG A 26 -6.74 15.52 6.20
N VAL A 27 -6.41 15.80 4.96
CA VAL A 27 -5.31 15.15 4.25
C VAL A 27 -4.04 15.98 4.36
N THR A 28 -2.95 15.36 4.84
CA THR A 28 -1.59 15.92 4.82
C THR A 28 -0.74 15.09 3.87
N LYS A 29 -0.02 15.75 2.95
CA LYS A 29 0.91 15.09 2.03
C LYS A 29 2.33 15.20 2.58
N ILE A 30 3.07 14.10 2.54
CA ILE A 30 4.51 14.03 2.79
C ILE A 30 5.19 13.72 1.46
N HIS A 31 6.12 14.59 1.04
CA HIS A 31 6.73 14.50 -0.28
C HIS A 31 8.10 13.82 -0.22
N ALA A 32 8.35 12.93 -1.19
CA ALA A 32 9.66 12.33 -1.39
C ALA A 32 10.59 13.33 -2.11
N ASN A 33 11.16 14.26 -1.36
CA ASN A 33 11.91 15.40 -1.87
C ASN A 33 13.38 15.42 -1.45
N ARG A 34 13.92 14.31 -0.90
CA ARG A 34 15.35 14.23 -0.57
C ARG A 34 16.20 14.27 -1.83
N MET A 35 17.29 15.02 -1.76
CA MET A 35 18.32 15.11 -2.79
C MET A 35 19.62 14.51 -2.26
N ASN A 36 20.47 13.99 -3.15
CA ASN A 36 21.85 13.69 -2.80
C ASN A 36 22.73 14.94 -2.88
N ASN A 37 24.01 14.80 -2.57
CA ASN A 37 24.98 15.90 -2.59
C ASN A 37 25.23 16.49 -3.99
N GLU A 38 24.85 15.77 -5.03
CA GLU A 38 24.97 16.18 -6.43
C GLU A 38 23.67 16.80 -6.97
N GLY A 39 22.66 16.98 -6.11
CA GLY A 39 21.37 17.54 -6.49
C GLY A 39 20.42 16.56 -7.21
N MET A 40 20.75 15.28 -7.20
CA MET A 40 19.86 14.27 -7.78
C MET A 40 18.75 13.87 -6.82
N HIS A 41 17.57 13.64 -7.35
CA HIS A 41 16.40 13.24 -6.58
C HIS A 41 16.49 11.77 -6.13
N LEU A 42 16.39 11.55 -4.81
CA LEU A 42 16.52 10.21 -4.21
C LEU A 42 15.18 9.50 -4.01
N TRP A 43 14.06 10.17 -4.26
CA TRP A 43 12.70 9.64 -4.02
C TRP A 43 12.50 9.10 -2.60
N GLN A 44 13.16 9.74 -1.63
CA GLN A 44 13.06 9.42 -0.20
C GLN A 44 12.51 10.62 0.59
N TYR A 45 12.13 10.37 1.83
CA TYR A 45 11.46 11.33 2.70
C TYR A 45 12.40 11.88 3.76
N SER A 46 12.20 13.13 4.17
CA SER A 46 12.95 13.70 5.27
C SER A 46 12.48 13.14 6.61
N ASP A 47 13.40 13.09 7.57
CA ASP A 47 13.08 12.65 8.93
C ASP A 47 12.06 13.56 9.60
N GLU A 48 12.16 14.87 9.34
CA GLU A 48 11.22 15.87 9.84
C GLU A 48 9.80 15.64 9.35
N ASP A 49 9.64 15.30 8.07
CA ASP A 49 8.33 15.00 7.50
C ASP A 49 7.76 13.71 8.07
N ILE A 50 8.58 12.66 8.25
CA ILE A 50 8.15 11.40 8.87
C ILE A 50 7.74 11.62 10.33
N ASP A 51 8.42 12.49 11.06
CA ASP A 51 8.13 12.80 12.47
C ASP A 51 6.74 13.43 12.69
N ARG A 52 6.12 13.96 11.66
CA ARG A 52 4.71 14.41 11.73
C ARG A 52 3.75 13.28 12.14
N LEU A 53 4.11 12.02 11.83
CA LEU A 53 3.34 10.84 12.21
C LEU A 53 3.25 10.60 13.72
N LYS A 54 4.13 11.22 14.52
CA LYS A 54 4.08 11.16 16.00
C LYS A 54 2.82 11.79 16.57
N SER A 55 2.18 12.70 15.82
CA SER A 55 0.99 13.38 16.27
C SER A 55 -0.18 12.42 16.43
N PRO A 56 -0.81 12.32 17.61
CA PRO A 56 -2.00 11.47 17.83
C PRO A 56 -3.24 11.93 17.05
N LYS A 57 -3.18 13.11 16.43
CA LYS A 57 -4.21 13.59 15.49
C LYS A 57 -4.14 12.91 14.14
N ILE A 58 -3.00 12.32 13.79
CA ILE A 58 -2.84 11.52 12.57
C ILE A 58 -3.31 10.09 12.88
N LYS A 59 -4.35 9.64 12.17
CA LYS A 59 -4.99 8.34 12.40
C LYS A 59 -4.60 7.28 11.39
N ALA A 60 -4.23 7.69 10.18
CA ALA A 60 -3.81 6.76 9.15
C ALA A 60 -2.67 7.31 8.30
N LEU A 61 -1.79 6.41 7.88
CA LEU A 61 -0.77 6.62 6.86
C LEU A 61 -1.11 5.76 5.65
N PHE A 62 -1.20 6.39 4.48
CA PHE A 62 -1.27 5.71 3.19
C PHE A 62 0.10 5.74 2.53
N VAL A 63 0.58 4.58 2.12
CA VAL A 63 1.87 4.43 1.46
C VAL A 63 1.79 3.40 0.33
N THR A 64 2.38 3.72 -0.82
CA THR A 64 2.66 2.76 -1.89
C THR A 64 4.14 2.42 -1.81
N ASN A 65 4.46 1.17 -1.50
CA ASN A 65 5.84 0.73 -1.36
C ASN A 65 6.08 -0.59 -2.08
N PRO A 66 6.91 -0.59 -3.12
CA PRO A 66 7.61 0.53 -3.79
C PRO A 66 6.67 1.59 -4.36
N SER A 67 7.16 2.85 -4.42
CA SER A 67 6.39 4.02 -4.84
C SER A 67 5.93 3.95 -6.31
N ASN A 68 4.85 4.65 -6.61
CA ASN A 68 4.32 4.81 -7.96
C ASN A 68 4.02 6.30 -8.20
N PRO A 69 4.64 6.95 -9.23
CA PRO A 69 5.37 6.39 -10.37
C PRO A 69 6.87 6.16 -10.17
N PRO A 70 7.62 6.72 -9.15
CA PRO A 70 9.09 6.68 -9.19
C PRO A 70 9.70 5.29 -9.12
N SER A 71 8.95 4.32 -8.56
CA SER A 71 9.38 2.91 -8.46
C SER A 71 10.60 2.70 -7.55
N TYR A 72 10.55 3.32 -6.36
CA TYR A 72 11.56 3.19 -5.31
C TYR A 72 10.96 2.59 -4.04
N THR A 73 11.70 1.71 -3.39
CA THR A 73 11.38 1.26 -2.04
C THR A 73 11.69 2.33 -1.02
N LEU A 74 10.97 2.34 0.09
CA LEU A 74 11.40 3.09 1.26
C LEU A 74 12.75 2.60 1.73
N SER A 75 13.62 3.55 2.14
CA SER A 75 14.89 3.19 2.76
C SER A 75 14.66 2.42 4.06
N PRO A 76 15.61 1.53 4.45
CA PRO A 76 15.55 0.84 5.73
C PRO A 76 15.39 1.79 6.92
N ASP A 77 16.04 2.95 6.87
CA ASP A 77 15.99 3.97 7.94
C ASP A 77 14.59 4.61 8.03
N THR A 78 13.99 4.98 6.89
CA THR A 78 12.61 5.51 6.86
C THR A 78 11.62 4.46 7.39
N MET A 79 11.76 3.20 6.99
CA MET A 79 10.93 2.10 7.48
C MET A 79 11.07 1.95 9.00
N ALA A 80 12.30 1.86 9.50
CA ALA A 80 12.59 1.72 10.92
C ALA A 80 12.04 2.89 11.73
N ARG A 81 12.14 4.12 11.20
CA ARG A 81 11.61 5.31 11.85
C ARG A 81 10.09 5.26 11.97
N ILE A 82 9.37 4.92 10.91
CA ILE A 82 7.90 4.76 10.96
C ILE A 82 7.51 3.67 11.95
N VAL A 83 8.20 2.53 11.93
CA VAL A 83 7.97 1.43 12.88
C VAL A 83 8.18 1.89 14.32
N SER A 84 9.25 2.65 14.59
CA SER A 84 9.53 3.23 15.91
C SER A 84 8.41 4.18 16.36
N ILE A 85 7.95 5.06 15.47
CA ILE A 85 6.84 5.98 15.76
C ILE A 85 5.57 5.21 16.16
N VAL A 86 5.23 4.17 15.40
CA VAL A 86 4.05 3.33 15.73
C VAL A 86 4.20 2.65 17.09
N ARG A 87 5.40 2.18 17.42
CA ARG A 87 5.63 1.45 18.69
C ARG A 87 5.67 2.39 19.91
N ASN A 88 6.22 3.58 19.75
CA ASN A 88 6.59 4.42 20.89
C ASN A 88 5.77 5.71 21.01
N ASP A 89 5.39 6.34 19.88
CA ASP A 89 4.80 7.68 19.88
C ASP A 89 3.31 7.67 19.52
N ASN A 90 2.92 6.91 18.49
CA ASN A 90 1.54 6.87 18.00
C ASN A 90 1.06 5.42 17.78
N PRO A 91 0.80 4.65 18.85
CA PRO A 91 0.44 3.22 18.76
C PRO A 91 -0.91 2.96 18.09
N ASN A 92 -1.73 3.99 17.90
CA ASN A 92 -3.02 3.91 17.21
C ASN A 92 -2.93 4.36 15.74
N LEU A 93 -1.74 4.61 15.20
CA LEU A 93 -1.56 4.92 13.79
C LEU A 93 -1.87 3.67 12.96
N MET A 94 -2.83 3.79 12.05
CA MET A 94 -3.17 2.76 11.07
C MET A 94 -2.30 2.93 9.83
N ILE A 95 -1.66 1.86 9.37
CA ILE A 95 -0.89 1.85 8.13
C ILE A 95 -1.72 1.16 7.05
N ILE A 96 -1.91 1.82 5.92
CA ILE A 96 -2.52 1.25 4.71
C ILE A 96 -1.43 1.23 3.65
N THR A 97 -0.90 0.04 3.36
CA THR A 97 0.20 -0.14 2.41
C THR A 97 -0.27 -0.84 1.15
N ASP A 98 0.13 -0.30 0.00
CA ASP A 98 0.00 -0.97 -1.30
C ASP A 98 1.36 -1.53 -1.70
N ASP A 99 1.47 -2.85 -1.61
CA ASP A 99 2.71 -3.61 -1.83
C ASP A 99 2.78 -4.22 -3.24
N VAL A 100 1.96 -3.73 -4.18
CA VAL A 100 1.82 -4.32 -5.54
C VAL A 100 3.13 -4.49 -6.29
N TYR A 101 4.12 -3.63 -6.03
CA TYR A 101 5.45 -3.69 -6.67
C TYR A 101 6.51 -4.38 -5.79
N GLY A 102 6.19 -4.80 -4.59
CA GLY A 102 7.14 -5.39 -3.65
C GLY A 102 7.88 -6.62 -4.18
N THR A 103 7.19 -7.46 -4.95
CA THR A 103 7.78 -8.66 -5.58
C THR A 103 8.90 -8.37 -6.58
N PHE A 104 8.97 -7.16 -7.11
CA PHE A 104 10.03 -6.75 -8.04
C PHE A 104 11.30 -6.24 -7.34
N SER A 105 11.23 -5.97 -6.03
CA SER A 105 12.40 -5.60 -5.23
C SER A 105 13.06 -6.84 -4.62
N PRO A 106 14.38 -7.02 -4.74
CA PRO A 106 15.10 -8.16 -4.17
C PRO A 106 14.97 -8.23 -2.64
N HIS A 107 14.99 -7.09 -1.96
CA HIS A 107 15.07 -6.96 -0.50
C HIS A 107 13.82 -6.30 0.10
N PHE A 108 12.68 -6.43 -0.57
CA PHE A 108 11.44 -5.82 -0.11
C PHE A 108 11.01 -6.36 1.26
N ARG A 109 10.66 -5.43 2.16
CA ARG A 109 9.97 -5.72 3.42
C ARG A 109 8.67 -4.91 3.49
N SER A 110 7.60 -5.60 3.78
CA SER A 110 6.29 -4.98 3.98
C SER A 110 6.15 -4.47 5.42
N PHE A 111 5.36 -3.41 5.62
CA PHE A 111 4.89 -3.02 6.96
C PHE A 111 4.12 -4.14 7.66
N MET A 112 3.49 -5.03 6.90
CA MET A 112 2.82 -6.21 7.45
C MET A 112 3.79 -7.14 8.19
N ALA A 113 5.06 -7.20 7.79
CA ALA A 113 6.08 -7.99 8.48
C ALA A 113 6.61 -7.30 9.76
N GLU A 114 6.60 -5.95 9.80
CA GLU A 114 7.19 -5.19 10.91
C GLU A 114 6.18 -4.83 12.01
N ILE A 115 5.00 -4.40 11.61
CA ILE A 115 3.92 -3.92 12.49
C ILE A 115 2.56 -4.47 12.05
N PRO A 116 2.38 -5.81 12.05
CA PRO A 116 1.20 -6.48 11.49
C PRO A 116 -0.11 -6.01 12.11
N TYR A 117 -0.11 -5.69 13.40
CA TYR A 117 -1.33 -5.29 14.11
C TYR A 117 -1.87 -3.93 13.65
N ASN A 118 -1.00 -3.06 13.15
CA ASN A 118 -1.35 -1.71 12.70
C ASN A 118 -1.55 -1.64 11.18
N THR A 119 -1.26 -2.72 10.44
CA THR A 119 -1.17 -2.69 8.99
C THR A 119 -2.34 -3.38 8.31
N LEU A 120 -2.91 -2.69 7.32
CA LEU A 120 -3.73 -3.24 6.27
C LEU A 120 -2.89 -3.23 4.99
N CYS A 121 -2.62 -4.41 4.46
CA CYS A 121 -1.81 -4.57 3.25
C CYS A 121 -2.71 -4.89 2.06
N VAL A 122 -2.49 -4.18 0.96
CA VAL A 122 -3.12 -4.44 -0.33
C VAL A 122 -2.06 -5.02 -1.27
N TYR A 123 -2.38 -6.12 -1.91
CA TYR A 123 -1.55 -6.73 -2.95
C TYR A 123 -2.38 -7.07 -4.18
N SER A 124 -1.90 -6.68 -5.36
CA SER A 124 -2.56 -6.98 -6.63
C SER A 124 -1.75 -7.97 -7.47
N PHE A 125 -2.43 -8.95 -8.05
CA PHE A 125 -1.84 -9.89 -9.01
C PHE A 125 -1.57 -9.25 -10.38
N SER A 126 -2.07 -8.03 -10.59
CA SER A 126 -2.04 -7.34 -11.89
C SER A 126 -0.65 -7.19 -12.48
N LYS A 127 0.36 -6.91 -11.65
CA LYS A 127 1.71 -6.55 -12.13
C LYS A 127 2.63 -7.77 -12.22
N TYR A 128 2.77 -8.49 -11.13
CA TYR A 128 3.70 -9.61 -11.04
C TYR A 128 3.38 -10.76 -12.00
N PHE A 129 2.09 -11.06 -12.16
CA PHE A 129 1.63 -12.13 -13.06
C PHE A 129 1.14 -11.60 -14.42
N GLY A 130 1.31 -10.30 -14.71
CA GLY A 130 0.83 -9.72 -15.96
C GLY A 130 -0.70 -9.79 -16.14
N ALA A 131 -1.45 -9.90 -15.04
CA ALA A 131 -2.88 -10.20 -15.03
C ALA A 131 -3.75 -8.95 -14.82
N THR A 132 -3.37 -7.82 -15.40
CA THR A 132 -4.00 -6.50 -15.15
C THR A 132 -5.49 -6.49 -15.49
N GLY A 133 -5.90 -7.14 -16.57
CA GLY A 133 -7.31 -7.21 -17.01
C GLY A 133 -8.22 -8.06 -16.12
N TRP A 134 -7.68 -8.97 -15.32
CA TRP A 134 -8.44 -9.85 -14.47
C TRP A 134 -8.96 -9.20 -13.18
N ARG A 135 -8.42 -8.05 -12.80
CA ARG A 135 -8.85 -7.29 -11.62
C ARG A 135 -8.79 -8.08 -10.31
N ASN A 136 -7.73 -8.88 -10.13
CA ASN A 136 -7.53 -9.72 -8.97
C ASN A 136 -6.58 -9.04 -7.98
N ALA A 137 -7.03 -8.93 -6.73
CA ALA A 137 -6.26 -8.38 -5.62
C ALA A 137 -6.65 -9.07 -4.31
N VAL A 138 -5.83 -8.95 -3.31
CA VAL A 138 -6.08 -9.40 -1.94
C VAL A 138 -5.81 -8.27 -0.96
N ILE A 139 -6.55 -8.28 0.15
CA ILE A 139 -6.29 -7.47 1.32
C ILE A 139 -5.89 -8.40 2.45
N ALA A 140 -4.77 -8.12 3.08
CA ALA A 140 -4.28 -8.85 4.24
C ALA A 140 -4.41 -8.00 5.49
N LEU A 141 -4.92 -8.61 6.55
CA LEU A 141 -5.11 -8.01 7.86
C LEU A 141 -4.78 -9.04 8.94
N HIS A 142 -4.05 -8.63 9.97
CA HIS A 142 -3.74 -9.55 11.07
C HIS A 142 -5.00 -9.87 11.88
N GLU A 143 -5.11 -11.10 12.39
CA GLU A 143 -6.28 -11.53 13.15
C GLU A 143 -6.54 -10.66 14.40
N PHE A 144 -5.50 -10.21 15.08
CA PHE A 144 -5.56 -9.34 16.26
C PHE A 144 -5.24 -7.88 15.90
N ASN A 145 -5.82 -7.38 14.81
CA ASN A 145 -5.53 -6.07 14.26
C ASN A 145 -6.01 -4.90 15.15
N LEU A 146 -5.41 -3.74 14.92
CA LEU A 146 -5.75 -2.50 15.62
C LEU A 146 -7.15 -2.00 15.25
N PHE A 147 -7.61 -2.23 14.02
CA PHE A 147 -8.89 -1.70 13.52
C PHE A 147 -10.06 -2.24 14.35
N ASP A 148 -10.09 -3.54 14.63
CA ASP A 148 -11.09 -4.16 15.50
C ASP A 148 -11.04 -3.57 16.92
N LYS A 149 -9.83 -3.36 17.45
CA LYS A 149 -9.64 -2.77 18.79
C LYS A 149 -10.16 -1.33 18.87
N LEU A 150 -9.95 -0.54 17.82
CA LEU A 150 -10.43 0.84 17.75
C LEU A 150 -11.95 0.91 17.60
N ILE A 151 -12.55 0.02 16.80
CA ILE A 151 -14.01 -0.08 16.67
C ILE A 151 -14.64 -0.43 18.01
N ALA A 152 -14.09 -1.39 18.74
CA ALA A 152 -14.59 -1.77 20.06
C ALA A 152 -14.55 -0.65 21.09
N LYS A 153 -13.61 0.31 20.94
CA LYS A 153 -13.46 1.48 21.82
C LYS A 153 -14.32 2.68 21.41
N LEU A 154 -15.05 2.62 20.31
CA LEU A 154 -15.92 3.72 19.91
C LEU A 154 -17.00 3.98 20.96
N PRO A 155 -17.44 5.24 21.14
CA PRO A 155 -18.61 5.57 21.94
C PRO A 155 -19.84 4.76 21.53
N LYS A 156 -20.70 4.44 22.49
CA LYS A 156 -21.88 3.59 22.28
C LYS A 156 -22.71 4.03 21.07
N GLU A 157 -23.02 5.31 20.98
CA GLU A 157 -23.79 5.89 19.87
C GLU A 157 -23.16 5.61 18.49
N LYS A 158 -21.83 5.78 18.38
CA LYS A 158 -21.12 5.49 17.13
C LYS A 158 -21.11 4.01 16.81
N ARG A 159 -21.01 3.13 17.82
CA ARG A 159 -21.13 1.69 17.63
C ARG A 159 -22.52 1.30 17.16
N GLU A 160 -23.57 1.88 17.72
CA GLU A 160 -24.95 1.62 17.31
C GLU A 160 -25.20 2.03 15.85
N ILE A 161 -24.70 3.18 15.42
CA ILE A 161 -24.75 3.59 14.00
C ILE A 161 -24.05 2.57 13.11
N LEU A 162 -22.85 2.13 13.55
CA LEU A 162 -22.07 1.13 12.81
C LEU A 162 -22.77 -0.23 12.76
N HIS A 163 -23.39 -0.67 13.86
CA HIS A 163 -24.15 -1.91 13.91
C HIS A 163 -25.40 -1.84 13.03
N HIS A 164 -26.11 -0.72 13.05
CA HIS A 164 -27.27 -0.51 12.19
C HIS A 164 -26.91 -0.63 10.70
N ARG A 165 -25.73 -0.15 10.29
CA ARG A 165 -25.23 -0.27 8.92
C ARG A 165 -25.21 -1.72 8.42
N TYR A 166 -24.92 -2.67 9.31
CA TYR A 166 -24.77 -4.09 8.97
C TYR A 166 -25.93 -4.98 9.44
N SER A 167 -26.98 -4.40 10.00
CA SER A 167 -28.13 -5.13 10.57
C SER A 167 -28.90 -5.96 9.54
N THR A 168 -28.83 -5.61 8.26
CA THR A 168 -29.44 -6.38 7.17
C THR A 168 -28.63 -7.62 6.76
N LEU A 169 -27.38 -7.74 7.24
CA LEU A 169 -26.47 -8.83 6.87
C LEU A 169 -26.39 -9.90 7.95
N THR A 170 -26.57 -9.52 9.21
CA THR A 170 -26.45 -10.41 10.36
C THR A 170 -27.30 -9.90 11.52
N LEU A 171 -27.77 -10.84 12.35
CA LEU A 171 -28.46 -10.53 13.61
C LEU A 171 -27.50 -10.08 14.73
N GLU A 172 -26.19 -10.29 14.55
CA GLU A 172 -25.14 -9.98 15.51
C GLU A 172 -24.07 -9.05 14.90
N PRO A 173 -24.42 -7.84 14.44
CA PRO A 173 -23.49 -6.93 13.74
C PRO A 173 -22.33 -6.48 14.63
N GLU A 174 -22.45 -6.55 15.94
CA GLU A 174 -21.38 -6.26 16.90
C GLU A 174 -20.23 -7.28 16.84
N LYS A 175 -20.49 -8.50 16.41
CA LYS A 175 -19.48 -9.58 16.27
C LYS A 175 -18.69 -9.51 14.98
N LEU A 176 -19.12 -8.71 13.99
CA LEU A 176 -18.40 -8.56 12.73
C LEU A 176 -17.01 -7.98 12.95
N LYS A 177 -16.00 -8.71 12.49
CA LYS A 177 -14.62 -8.22 12.42
C LYS A 177 -14.50 -7.15 11.33
N PHE A 178 -13.45 -6.34 11.40
CA PHE A 178 -13.20 -5.28 10.42
C PHE A 178 -13.10 -5.83 8.98
N ILE A 179 -12.46 -6.98 8.81
CA ILE A 179 -12.35 -7.64 7.49
C ILE A 179 -13.73 -7.99 6.93
N ASP A 180 -14.65 -8.49 7.76
CA ASP A 180 -16.01 -8.84 7.33
C ASP A 180 -16.82 -7.59 6.95
N ARG A 181 -16.61 -6.49 7.68
CA ARG A 181 -17.21 -5.18 7.37
C ARG A 181 -16.71 -4.66 6.02
N MET A 182 -15.42 -4.80 5.72
CA MET A 182 -14.85 -4.42 4.42
C MET A 182 -15.45 -5.26 3.29
N VAL A 183 -15.64 -6.56 3.49
CA VAL A 183 -16.32 -7.44 2.51
C VAL A 183 -17.75 -6.98 2.29
N ALA A 184 -18.49 -6.69 3.36
CA ALA A 184 -19.86 -6.19 3.28
C ALA A 184 -19.95 -4.86 2.54
N ASP A 185 -19.08 -3.91 2.89
CA ASP A 185 -19.04 -2.59 2.25
C ASP A 185 -18.64 -2.68 0.77
N SER A 186 -17.72 -3.57 0.42
CA SER A 186 -17.34 -3.78 -0.99
C SER A 186 -18.52 -4.23 -1.85
N ARG A 187 -19.41 -5.06 -1.29
CA ARG A 187 -20.63 -5.50 -1.97
C ARG A 187 -21.66 -4.38 -2.12
N GLN A 188 -21.76 -3.50 -1.14
CA GLN A 188 -22.69 -2.38 -1.19
C GLN A 188 -22.25 -1.26 -2.15
N VAL A 189 -20.94 -1.03 -2.25
CA VAL A 189 -20.36 0.01 -3.12
C VAL A 189 -20.30 -0.44 -4.58
N ALA A 190 -20.09 -1.70 -4.81
CA ALA A 190 -20.03 -2.27 -6.14
C ALA A 190 -21.45 -2.50 -6.68
N LEU A 191 -22.13 -1.42 -7.05
CA LEU A 191 -23.52 -1.36 -7.49
C LEU A 191 -23.91 -2.42 -8.54
N ASN A 192 -22.96 -2.97 -9.26
CA ASN A 192 -23.17 -3.89 -10.37
C ASN A 192 -22.55 -5.26 -10.12
N HIS A 193 -22.08 -5.54 -8.93
CA HIS A 193 -21.35 -6.77 -8.66
C HIS A 193 -22.08 -7.61 -7.64
N THR A 194 -22.20 -8.85 -8.03
CA THR A 194 -22.49 -9.98 -7.16
C THR A 194 -21.43 -10.11 -6.07
N ALA A 195 -21.68 -11.00 -5.16
CA ALA A 195 -20.98 -11.20 -3.91
C ALA A 195 -19.49 -11.64 -4.02
N GLY A 196 -18.66 -10.92 -4.75
CA GLY A 196 -17.22 -11.16 -4.81
C GLY A 196 -16.71 -11.57 -6.19
N LEU A 197 -15.55 -12.22 -6.22
CA LEU A 197 -14.89 -12.66 -7.45
C LEU A 197 -15.68 -13.78 -8.14
N SER A 198 -15.74 -13.74 -9.46
CA SER A 198 -16.27 -14.84 -10.27
C SER A 198 -15.43 -16.11 -10.11
N LEU A 199 -16.01 -17.27 -10.41
CA LEU A 199 -15.28 -18.54 -10.35
C LEU A 199 -13.98 -18.54 -11.17
N PRO A 200 -13.95 -18.05 -12.43
CA PRO A 200 -12.69 -17.96 -13.18
C PRO A 200 -11.62 -17.11 -12.49
N GLN A 201 -11.99 -15.99 -11.86
CA GLN A 201 -11.06 -15.15 -11.11
C GLN A 201 -10.50 -15.87 -9.88
N GLN A 202 -11.37 -16.56 -9.12
CA GLN A 202 -10.95 -17.34 -7.96
C GLN A 202 -10.01 -18.49 -8.35
N MET A 203 -10.31 -19.20 -9.43
CA MET A 203 -9.44 -20.26 -9.97
C MET A 203 -8.08 -19.71 -10.39
N GLN A 204 -8.05 -18.59 -11.09
CA GLN A 204 -6.80 -17.99 -11.51
C GLN A 204 -5.95 -17.53 -10.32
N MET A 205 -6.56 -16.92 -9.31
CA MET A 205 -5.84 -16.55 -8.08
C MET A 205 -5.29 -17.78 -7.37
N GLY A 206 -6.07 -18.85 -7.30
CA GLY A 206 -5.61 -20.14 -6.75
C GLY A 206 -4.42 -20.71 -7.51
N LEU A 207 -4.46 -20.68 -8.85
CA LEU A 207 -3.33 -21.11 -9.70
C LEU A 207 -2.08 -20.24 -9.51
N PHE A 208 -2.22 -18.92 -9.43
CA PHE A 208 -1.10 -18.04 -9.14
C PHE A 208 -0.49 -18.30 -7.76
N ALA A 209 -1.33 -18.50 -6.75
CA ALA A 209 -0.88 -18.84 -5.41
C ALA A 209 -0.16 -20.20 -5.37
N ALA A 210 -0.74 -21.22 -6.01
CA ALA A 210 -0.13 -22.54 -6.11
C ALA A 210 1.22 -22.48 -6.85
N PHE A 211 1.27 -21.76 -7.97
CA PHE A 211 2.53 -21.54 -8.70
C PHE A 211 3.60 -20.89 -7.81
N ALA A 212 3.25 -19.82 -7.09
CA ALA A 212 4.18 -19.14 -6.19
C ALA A 212 4.67 -20.05 -5.06
N LEU A 213 3.80 -20.91 -4.51
CA LEU A 213 4.16 -21.88 -3.46
C LEU A 213 5.06 -23.02 -3.99
N LEU A 214 4.92 -23.39 -5.25
CA LEU A 214 5.74 -24.41 -5.89
C LEU A 214 7.12 -23.88 -6.35
N ASP A 215 7.23 -22.59 -6.64
CA ASP A 215 8.49 -21.93 -7.01
C ASP A 215 9.38 -21.67 -5.77
N LYS A 216 9.78 -22.73 -5.10
CA LYS A 216 10.56 -22.68 -3.84
C LYS A 216 11.89 -21.95 -3.99
N GLU A 217 12.48 -21.95 -5.18
CA GLU A 217 13.74 -21.30 -5.47
C GLU A 217 13.53 -19.84 -5.95
N ASN A 218 12.30 -19.37 -6.02
CA ASN A 218 11.92 -18.03 -6.51
C ASN A 218 12.44 -17.73 -7.94
N LYS A 219 12.53 -18.75 -8.81
CA LYS A 219 13.05 -18.61 -10.17
C LYS A 219 12.25 -17.62 -11.01
N TYR A 220 10.93 -17.67 -10.88
CA TYR A 220 10.07 -16.72 -11.59
C TYR A 220 10.30 -15.28 -11.09
N LYS A 221 10.40 -15.09 -9.77
CA LYS A 221 10.68 -13.78 -9.17
C LYS A 221 11.99 -13.21 -9.67
N GLN A 222 13.07 -14.02 -9.64
CA GLN A 222 14.39 -13.63 -10.12
C GLN A 222 14.35 -13.26 -11.61
N LYS A 223 13.66 -14.07 -12.43
CA LYS A 223 13.51 -13.81 -13.85
C LYS A 223 12.76 -12.52 -14.15
N MET A 224 11.69 -12.23 -13.42
CA MET A 224 10.94 -10.99 -13.56
C MET A 224 11.77 -9.76 -13.19
N GLN A 225 12.54 -9.84 -12.11
CA GLN A 225 13.46 -8.78 -11.69
C GLN A 225 14.58 -8.56 -12.73
N GLU A 226 15.15 -9.62 -13.28
CA GLU A 226 16.15 -9.57 -14.36
C GLU A 226 15.59 -8.87 -15.62
N ILE A 227 14.39 -9.26 -16.05
CA ILE A 227 13.74 -8.69 -17.24
C ILE A 227 13.52 -7.18 -17.04
N ILE A 228 13.01 -6.77 -15.89
CA ILE A 228 12.77 -5.36 -15.60
C ILE A 228 14.08 -4.58 -15.61
N ARG A 229 15.10 -5.07 -14.91
CA ARG A 229 16.42 -4.41 -14.89
C ARG A 229 17.00 -4.27 -16.28
N ARG A 230 17.02 -5.34 -17.06
CA ARG A 230 17.52 -5.32 -18.43
C ARG A 230 16.78 -4.29 -19.30
N ARG A 231 15.44 -4.23 -19.19
CA ARG A 231 14.63 -3.27 -19.95
C ARG A 231 14.88 -1.83 -19.51
N LEU A 232 15.06 -1.61 -18.23
CA LEU A 232 15.39 -0.31 -17.67
C LEU A 232 16.73 0.18 -18.23
N HIS A 233 17.78 -0.63 -18.17
CA HIS A 233 19.09 -0.29 -18.73
C HIS A 233 18.99 0.00 -20.23
N ALA A 234 18.37 -0.88 -21.01
CA ALA A 234 18.21 -0.68 -22.45
C ALA A 234 17.43 0.62 -22.78
N LEU A 235 16.45 1.00 -21.98
CA LEU A 235 15.75 2.26 -22.15
C LEU A 235 16.70 3.45 -21.93
N TRP A 236 17.42 3.48 -20.83
CA TRP A 236 18.33 4.58 -20.49
C TRP A 236 19.51 4.70 -21.44
N GLU A 237 20.14 3.59 -21.84
CA GLU A 237 21.21 3.57 -22.83
C GLU A 237 20.80 4.24 -24.16
N ASN A 238 19.52 4.06 -24.56
CA ASN A 238 19.00 4.66 -25.79
C ASN A 238 18.58 6.13 -25.65
N THR A 239 18.50 6.66 -24.44
CA THR A 239 18.20 8.09 -24.20
C THR A 239 19.45 8.97 -24.19
N GLY A 240 20.62 8.39 -24.09
CA GLY A 240 21.89 9.11 -23.92
C GLY A 240 22.15 9.59 -22.50
N PHE A 241 21.27 9.27 -21.55
CA PHE A 241 21.47 9.58 -20.12
C PHE A 241 22.10 8.40 -19.38
N THR A 242 22.88 8.71 -18.37
CA THR A 242 23.44 7.69 -17.48
C THR A 242 22.44 7.30 -16.40
N LEU A 243 22.12 6.02 -16.33
CA LEU A 243 21.35 5.48 -15.21
C LEU A 243 22.27 5.28 -14.01
N THR A 244 22.09 6.07 -12.98
CA THR A 244 22.83 5.88 -11.72
C THR A 244 22.28 4.64 -10.99
N GLU A 245 23.16 3.74 -10.58
CA GLU A 245 22.76 2.57 -9.77
C GLU A 245 22.26 3.00 -8.40
N ASP A 246 21.08 2.50 -8.02
CA ASP A 246 20.48 2.72 -6.73
C ASP A 246 19.79 1.43 -6.25
N PRO A 247 20.20 0.87 -5.10
CA PRO A 247 19.66 -0.38 -4.58
C PRO A 247 18.19 -0.30 -4.19
N LEU A 248 17.65 0.91 -3.99
CA LEU A 248 16.25 1.15 -3.67
C LEU A 248 15.37 1.25 -4.93
N ARG A 249 15.98 1.44 -6.09
CA ARG A 249 15.25 1.49 -7.36
C ARG A 249 14.77 0.11 -7.78
N VAL A 250 13.47 -0.04 -7.95
CA VAL A 250 12.85 -1.26 -8.46
C VAL A 250 12.80 -1.27 -9.99
N GLY A 251 12.57 -0.10 -10.58
CA GLY A 251 12.62 0.10 -12.03
C GLY A 251 11.43 -0.46 -12.80
N TYR A 252 10.31 -0.75 -12.15
CA TYR A 252 9.07 -1.12 -12.84
C TYR A 252 8.53 0.04 -13.69
N TYR A 253 8.66 1.25 -13.18
CA TYR A 253 8.54 2.52 -13.91
C TYR A 253 9.87 3.28 -13.83
N THR A 254 10.02 4.26 -14.70
CA THR A 254 11.12 5.22 -14.63
C THR A 254 10.61 6.60 -15.00
N GLU A 255 11.18 7.62 -14.42
CA GLU A 255 10.92 9.02 -14.74
C GLU A 255 12.12 9.59 -15.44
N ILE A 256 11.87 10.35 -16.49
CA ILE A 256 12.89 11.06 -17.28
C ILE A 256 12.49 12.55 -17.23
N ASP A 257 13.41 13.38 -16.74
CA ASP A 257 13.21 14.83 -16.72
C ASP A 257 13.49 15.39 -18.12
N MET A 258 12.42 15.74 -18.83
CA MET A 258 12.51 16.28 -20.18
C MET A 258 12.96 17.76 -20.21
N LEU A 259 13.03 18.43 -19.06
CA LEU A 259 13.54 19.81 -18.98
C LEU A 259 15.06 19.87 -19.00
N VAL A 260 15.72 18.75 -18.76
CA VAL A 260 17.19 18.61 -18.79
C VAL A 260 17.67 18.08 -20.15
N TRP A 261 16.76 17.87 -21.08
CA TRP A 261 17.02 17.28 -22.41
C TRP A 261 17.30 18.33 -23.48
#